data_3eef1ef1046fe61bf8171de3c47db7e5
#
_entry.id   3eef1ef1046fe61bf8171de3c47db7e5
#
_cell.length_a   1.000
_cell.length_b   1.000
_cell.length_c   1.000
_cell.angle_alpha   90.00
_cell.angle_beta   90.00
_cell.angle_gamma   90.00
#
_symmetry.space_group_name_H-M   'P 1'
#
loop_
_entity.id
_entity.type
_entity.pdbx_description
1 polymer ?
#
loop_
_entity_poly.entity_id
_entity_poly.type
_entity_poly.pdbx_seq_one_letter_code
_entity_poly.pdbx_strand_id
1 'polypeptide(L)'
;MAGLDATDRNRVTEDGAEAIALAYVHLKAAWVVKRRLNQGERADWLLSNAAGWLAMEVSGTITDDPQGRLAEKKQQVSHCSLPAHRLAVVVAFDGPTILAGTP
;
A
#
# COMPACT_ATOMS: atom_id res chain seq x y z
N MET A 1 -4.96 30.43 -4.34
CA MET A 1 -5.49 29.43 -3.40
C MET A 1 -4.47 29.16 -2.32
N ALA A 2 -4.90 29.17 -1.09
CA ALA A 2 -4.03 28.73 -0.02
C ALA A 2 -3.61 27.27 -0.29
N GLY A 3 -2.41 26.89 0.09
CA GLY A 3 -1.97 25.52 -0.04
C GLY A 3 -2.80 24.57 0.82
N LEU A 4 -2.71 23.28 0.54
CA LEU A 4 -3.32 22.26 1.37
C LEU A 4 -2.66 22.27 2.75
N ASP A 5 -3.42 22.02 3.80
CA ASP A 5 -2.84 21.83 5.11
C ASP A 5 -2.13 20.44 5.18
N ALA A 6 -1.45 20.16 6.29
CA ALA A 6 -0.67 18.93 6.41
C ALA A 6 -1.53 17.67 6.30
N THR A 7 -2.76 17.70 6.83
CA THR A 7 -3.70 16.57 6.77
C THR A 7 -4.14 16.32 5.33
N ASP A 8 -4.49 17.38 4.61
CA ASP A 8 -4.93 17.26 3.22
C ASP A 8 -3.80 16.77 2.32
N ARG A 9 -2.58 17.26 2.52
CA ARG A 9 -1.41 16.77 1.77
C ARG A 9 -1.12 15.30 2.04
N ASN A 10 -1.25 14.86 3.28
CA ASN A 10 -1.05 13.46 3.62
C ASN A 10 -2.11 12.57 2.95
N ARG A 11 -3.37 13.02 2.95
CA ARG A 11 -4.44 12.28 2.28
C ARG A 11 -4.19 12.16 0.79
N VAL A 12 -3.82 13.24 0.12
CA VAL A 12 -3.53 13.23 -1.32
C VAL A 12 -2.37 12.28 -1.62
N THR A 13 -1.33 12.29 -0.79
CA THR A 13 -0.19 11.38 -0.93
C THR A 13 -0.61 9.92 -0.78
N GLU A 14 -1.42 9.61 0.23
CA GLU A 14 -1.90 8.25 0.47
C GLU A 14 -2.84 7.77 -0.64
N ASP A 15 -3.77 8.61 -1.09
CA ASP A 15 -4.69 8.26 -2.17
C ASP A 15 -3.94 8.03 -3.48
N GLY A 16 -2.94 8.86 -3.78
CA GLY A 16 -2.08 8.67 -4.94
C GLY A 16 -1.28 7.38 -4.86
N ALA A 17 -0.74 7.08 -3.69
CA ALA A 17 0.02 5.85 -3.47
C ALA A 17 -0.86 4.61 -3.64
N GLU A 18 -2.10 4.64 -3.13
CA GLU A 18 -3.04 3.53 -3.29
C GLU A 18 -3.34 3.28 -4.77
N ALA A 19 -3.62 4.32 -5.55
CA ALA A 19 -3.90 4.19 -6.98
C ALA A 19 -2.72 3.57 -7.72
N ILE A 20 -1.51 4.02 -7.44
CA ILE A 20 -0.29 3.52 -8.06
C ILE A 20 -0.04 2.06 -7.64
N ALA A 21 -0.19 1.75 -6.36
CA ALA A 21 0.03 0.40 -5.86
C ALA A 21 -0.95 -0.61 -6.47
N LEU A 22 -2.23 -0.24 -6.57
CA LEU A 22 -3.25 -1.10 -7.19
C LEU A 22 -2.93 -1.36 -8.66
N ALA A 23 -2.54 -0.34 -9.40
CA ALA A 23 -2.13 -0.49 -10.79
C ALA A 23 -0.88 -1.38 -10.91
N TYR A 24 0.09 -1.18 -10.03
CA TYR A 24 1.34 -1.94 -10.02
C TYR A 24 1.07 -3.44 -9.85
N VAL A 25 0.30 -3.83 -8.84
CA VAL A 25 0.06 -5.25 -8.58
C VAL A 25 -0.82 -5.89 -9.65
N HIS A 26 -1.71 -5.12 -10.26
CA HIS A 26 -2.51 -5.60 -11.39
C HIS A 26 -1.61 -5.89 -12.61
N LEU A 27 -0.72 -4.98 -12.95
CA LEU A 27 0.20 -5.15 -14.07
C LEU A 27 1.20 -6.28 -13.83
N LYS A 28 1.65 -6.47 -12.59
CA LYS A 28 2.64 -7.49 -12.27
C LYS A 28 2.07 -8.91 -12.22
N ALA A 29 0.87 -9.09 -11.68
CA ALA A 29 0.36 -10.43 -11.39
C ALA A 29 -1.15 -10.53 -11.49
N ALA A 30 -1.80 -9.60 -12.18
CA ALA A 30 -3.25 -9.59 -12.41
C ALA A 30 -4.10 -9.59 -11.13
N TRP A 31 -3.57 -9.01 -10.04
CA TRP A 31 -4.34 -8.85 -8.82
C TRP A 31 -5.49 -7.86 -9.04
N VAL A 32 -6.69 -8.23 -8.63
CA VAL A 32 -7.91 -7.45 -8.80
C VAL A 32 -8.50 -7.13 -7.44
N VAL A 33 -8.88 -5.88 -7.23
CA VAL A 33 -9.47 -5.42 -5.97
C VAL A 33 -10.79 -6.13 -5.70
N LYS A 34 -10.94 -6.65 -4.48
CA LYS A 34 -12.18 -7.23 -4.00
C LYS A 34 -12.89 -6.32 -2.98
N ARG A 35 -12.16 -5.78 -2.02
CA ARG A 35 -12.71 -4.81 -1.08
C ARG A 35 -11.63 -4.06 -0.34
N ARG A 36 -11.99 -2.91 0.21
CA ARG A 36 -11.17 -2.21 1.17
C ARG A 36 -11.29 -2.89 2.53
N LEU A 37 -10.17 -3.00 3.24
CA LEU A 37 -10.14 -3.61 4.56
C LEU A 37 -10.31 -2.54 5.63
N ASN A 38 -10.83 -2.94 6.80
CA ASN A 38 -10.93 -2.04 7.94
C ASN A 38 -9.67 -2.11 8.81
N GLN A 39 -9.53 -1.17 9.74
CA GLN A 39 -8.34 -1.07 10.59
C GLN A 39 -8.03 -2.34 11.36
N GLY A 40 -9.06 -3.04 11.84
CA GLY A 40 -8.88 -4.26 12.61
C GLY A 40 -8.29 -5.41 11.81
N GLU A 41 -8.39 -5.36 10.50
CA GLU A 41 -7.86 -6.38 9.60
C GLU A 41 -6.37 -6.20 9.28
N ARG A 42 -5.81 -5.06 9.62
CA ARG A 42 -4.36 -4.76 9.55
C ARG A 42 -3.75 -4.81 8.16
N ALA A 43 -4.54 -4.42 7.18
CA ALA A 43 -4.11 -4.18 5.81
C ALA A 43 -5.11 -3.20 5.17
N ASP A 44 -4.78 -2.65 4.01
CA ASP A 44 -5.61 -1.66 3.34
C ASP A 44 -6.59 -2.28 2.35
N TRP A 45 -6.12 -3.26 1.58
CA TRP A 45 -6.87 -3.82 0.45
C TRP A 45 -6.80 -5.33 0.43
N LEU A 46 -7.93 -5.96 0.05
CA LEU A 46 -7.99 -7.37 -0.28
C LEU A 46 -8.16 -7.51 -1.78
N LEU A 47 -7.27 -8.27 -2.39
CA LEU A 47 -7.27 -8.53 -3.83
C LEU A 47 -7.29 -10.03 -4.09
N SER A 48 -7.61 -10.41 -5.33
CA SER A 48 -7.53 -11.81 -5.73
C SER A 48 -7.00 -11.94 -7.16
N ASN A 49 -6.47 -13.11 -7.45
CA ASN A 49 -6.10 -13.56 -8.79
C ASN A 49 -6.13 -15.09 -8.82
N ALA A 50 -5.59 -15.70 -9.88
CA ALA A 50 -5.55 -17.15 -10.02
C ALA A 50 -4.75 -17.84 -8.91
N ALA A 51 -3.81 -17.14 -8.26
CA ALA A 51 -3.01 -17.71 -7.18
C ALA A 51 -3.68 -17.63 -5.81
N GLY A 52 -4.81 -16.94 -5.68
CA GLY A 52 -5.54 -16.84 -4.42
C GLY A 52 -5.82 -15.41 -4.00
N TRP A 53 -5.62 -15.12 -2.70
CA TRP A 53 -5.93 -13.83 -2.08
C TRP A 53 -4.67 -13.09 -1.65
N LEU A 54 -4.75 -11.77 -1.71
CA LEU A 54 -3.65 -10.88 -1.28
C LEU A 54 -4.20 -9.81 -0.34
N ALA A 55 -3.61 -9.70 0.85
CA ALA A 55 -3.81 -8.58 1.75
C ALA A 55 -2.65 -7.60 1.55
N MET A 56 -2.95 -6.38 1.14
CA MET A 56 -1.94 -5.39 0.78
C MET A 56 -2.02 -4.16 1.67
N GLU A 57 -0.88 -3.79 2.24
CA GLU A 57 -0.69 -2.54 2.98
C GLU A 57 0.03 -1.56 2.07
N VAL A 58 -0.47 -0.32 1.98
CA VAL A 58 0.09 0.71 1.10
C VAL A 58 0.48 1.93 1.91
N SER A 59 1.61 2.53 1.57
CA SER A 59 2.01 3.82 2.11
C SER A 59 2.62 4.69 1.02
N GLY A 60 2.35 5.99 1.09
CA GLY A 60 3.03 6.99 0.29
C GLY A 60 4.01 7.78 1.13
N THR A 61 5.11 8.21 0.54
CA THR A 61 6.06 9.10 1.20
C THR A 61 6.60 10.13 0.22
N ILE A 62 6.86 11.33 0.71
CA ILE A 62 7.47 12.41 -0.06
C ILE A 62 8.93 12.59 0.31
N THR A 63 9.23 12.62 1.61
CA THR A 63 10.53 12.97 2.13
C THR A 63 11.16 11.92 3.04
N ASP A 64 10.39 10.96 3.49
CA ASP A 64 10.86 9.95 4.43
C ASP A 64 11.70 8.89 3.72
N ASP A 65 12.46 8.13 4.51
CA ASP A 65 13.20 6.98 4.05
C ASP A 65 12.23 5.89 3.56
N PRO A 66 12.16 5.61 2.24
CA PRO A 66 11.23 4.60 1.73
C PRO A 66 11.52 3.19 2.24
N GLN A 67 12.79 2.85 2.47
CA GLN A 67 13.17 1.52 2.96
C GLN A 67 12.71 1.31 4.40
N GLY A 68 12.88 2.33 5.25
CA GLY A 68 12.39 2.29 6.62
C GLY A 68 10.87 2.20 6.67
N ARG A 69 10.19 2.94 5.80
CA ARG A 69 8.74 2.89 5.69
C ARG A 69 8.27 1.51 5.24
N LEU A 70 8.96 0.89 4.29
CA LEU A 70 8.64 -0.45 3.83
C LEU A 70 8.78 -1.47 4.97
N ALA A 71 9.84 -1.37 5.78
CA ALA A 71 10.03 -2.26 6.91
C ALA A 71 8.87 -2.16 7.91
N GLU A 72 8.42 -0.94 8.21
CA GLU A 72 7.26 -0.73 9.10
C GLU A 72 5.98 -1.36 8.52
N LYS A 73 5.73 -1.17 7.23
CA LYS A 73 4.53 -1.68 6.58
C LYS A 73 4.54 -3.21 6.45
N LYS A 74 5.69 -3.81 6.21
CA LYS A 74 5.85 -5.26 6.27
C LYS A 74 5.46 -5.80 7.64
N GLN A 75 5.92 -5.15 8.70
CA GLN A 75 5.58 -5.55 10.05
C GLN A 75 4.09 -5.42 10.31
N GLN A 76 3.46 -4.34 9.87
CA GLN A 76 2.02 -4.13 10.04
C GLN A 76 1.22 -5.22 9.33
N VAL A 77 1.53 -5.50 8.06
CA VAL A 77 0.78 -6.49 7.28
C VAL A 77 1.03 -7.92 7.77
N SER A 78 2.15 -8.17 8.44
CA SER A 78 2.43 -9.49 9.02
C SER A 78 1.40 -9.87 10.09
N HIS A 79 0.73 -8.88 10.69
CA HIS A 79 -0.31 -9.08 11.70
C HIS A 79 -1.72 -9.20 11.10
N CYS A 80 -1.86 -9.16 9.78
CA CYS A 80 -3.16 -9.35 9.14
C CYS A 80 -3.72 -10.72 9.49
N SER A 81 -4.98 -10.75 9.92
CA SER A 81 -5.63 -11.99 10.37
C SER A 81 -6.22 -12.80 9.21
N LEU A 82 -6.27 -12.27 8.01
CA LEU A 82 -6.88 -12.93 6.87
C LEU A 82 -5.98 -14.03 6.33
N PRO A 83 -6.56 -15.17 5.86
CA PRO A 83 -5.80 -16.25 5.22
C PRO A 83 -5.44 -15.87 3.77
N ALA A 84 -4.48 -14.99 3.61
CA ALA A 84 -4.10 -14.42 2.32
C ALA A 84 -2.58 -14.24 2.25
N HIS A 85 -2.06 -14.17 1.04
CA HIS A 85 -0.69 -13.66 0.85
C HIS A 85 -0.62 -12.23 1.38
N ARG A 86 0.55 -11.76 1.76
CA ARG A 86 0.73 -10.44 2.36
C ARG A 86 1.79 -9.67 1.61
N LEU A 87 1.50 -8.41 1.31
CA LEU A 87 2.41 -7.53 0.59
C LEU A 87 2.34 -6.12 1.17
N ALA A 88 3.49 -5.52 1.37
CA ALA A 88 3.59 -4.10 1.67
C ALA A 88 4.13 -3.38 0.43
N VAL A 89 3.52 -2.24 0.10
CA VAL A 89 3.93 -1.41 -1.04
C VAL A 89 4.12 0.01 -0.56
N VAL A 90 5.27 0.59 -0.83
CA VAL A 90 5.57 1.99 -0.55
C VAL A 90 5.82 2.71 -1.87
N VAL A 91 5.10 3.81 -2.07
CA VAL A 91 5.29 4.68 -3.23
C VAL A 91 6.02 5.93 -2.77
N ALA A 92 7.23 6.13 -3.26
CA ALA A 92 8.02 7.33 -2.99
C ALA A 92 7.83 8.31 -4.14
N PHE A 93 7.38 9.52 -3.82
CA PHE A 93 7.11 10.56 -4.81
C PHE A 93 8.29 11.47 -5.06
N ASP A 94 9.24 11.51 -4.14
CA ASP A 94 10.49 12.24 -4.30
C ASP A 94 11.50 11.30 -4.98
N GLY A 95 11.69 11.45 -6.27
CA GLY A 95 12.39 10.46 -7.08
C GLY A 95 11.52 9.23 -7.28
N PRO A 96 10.51 9.27 -8.14
CA PRO A 96 9.41 8.31 -8.17
C PRO A 96 9.88 6.85 -8.18
N THR A 97 9.51 6.11 -7.14
CA THR A 97 9.94 4.72 -6.95
C THR A 97 8.85 3.95 -6.23
N ILE A 98 8.67 2.70 -6.61
CA ILE A 98 7.81 1.77 -5.91
C ILE A 98 8.67 0.71 -5.24
N LEU A 99 8.49 0.54 -3.93
CA LEU A 99 9.11 -0.53 -3.17
C LEU A 99 8.01 -1.49 -2.73
N ALA A 100 8.25 -2.78 -2.94
CA ALA A 100 7.28 -3.80 -2.53
C ALA A 100 8.02 -4.96 -1.88
N GLY A 101 7.37 -5.56 -0.88
CA GLY A 101 7.98 -6.70 -0.20
C GLY A 101 6.99 -7.46 0.65
N THR A 102 7.27 -8.75 0.82
CA THR A 102 6.54 -9.63 1.73
C THR A 102 7.18 -9.58 3.11
N PRO A 103 6.38 -9.74 4.18
CA PRO A 103 6.93 -9.79 5.52
C PRO A 103 7.83 -10.98 5.76
#